data_9379d98dd1a2b29bca0a581be44f4868
#
_entry.id   9379d98dd1a2b29bca0a581be44f4868
#
_cell.length_a   1.000
_cell.length_b   1.000
_cell.length_c   1.000
_cell.angle_alpha   90.00
_cell.angle_beta   90.00
_cell.angle_gamma   90.00
#
_symmetry.space_group_name_H-M   'P 1'
#
loop_
_entity.id
_entity.type
_entity.pdbx_description
1 polymer ?
#
loop_
_entity_poly.entity_id
_entity_poly.type
_entity_poly.pdbx_seq_one_letter_code
_entity_poly.pdbx_strand_id
1 'polypeptide(L)'
;MAEKKKNKLGVKAIFARILAVILVTAIGGVASFFGFKTYFSDKLKKDKKAEIAKQLKEESKERVDVGMIQTGNSIVIRIYHNKNQEMIFVPLRQDMNLTLTKKGKQAVEQTLGTSVSKATVADVIKATRKNGKLLRQQVEKTLGISINSYELISHKKFVKLMNQAGDVKIEFDEAMAYTDSTDKYVTLSAGENSLNGTAIYSLLSESDIFTDKNKQAEITGEICVAVASALNDKTLSEYREYAQNYFDAVKTDASYEEAATSLERMHGIKD
;
A
#
# COMPACT_ATOMS: atom_id res chain seq x y z
N MET A 1 8.23 -24.56 -47.94
CA MET A 1 7.85 -23.38 -47.14
C MET A 1 7.60 -23.81 -45.71
N ALA A 2 8.51 -23.58 -44.83
CA ALA A 2 8.42 -23.95 -43.41
C ALA A 2 8.13 -22.69 -42.59
N GLU A 3 6.91 -22.61 -42.05
CA GLU A 3 6.49 -21.53 -41.14
C GLU A 3 7.28 -21.60 -39.84
N LYS A 4 8.08 -20.56 -39.58
CA LYS A 4 8.69 -20.34 -38.27
C LYS A 4 7.60 -19.97 -37.24
N LYS A 5 7.20 -20.92 -36.39
CA LYS A 5 6.43 -20.67 -35.18
C LYS A 5 7.23 -19.67 -34.28
N LYS A 6 6.80 -18.41 -34.20
CA LYS A 6 7.25 -17.47 -33.19
C LYS A 6 6.76 -17.95 -31.82
N ASN A 7 7.66 -18.50 -31.02
CA ASN A 7 7.39 -18.78 -29.60
C ASN A 7 7.18 -17.45 -28.88
N LYS A 8 5.93 -17.05 -28.70
CA LYS A 8 5.55 -16.01 -27.75
C LYS A 8 5.80 -16.59 -26.34
N LEU A 9 6.92 -16.25 -25.74
CA LEU A 9 7.12 -16.47 -24.32
C LEU A 9 5.95 -15.81 -23.59
N GLY A 10 5.13 -16.59 -22.89
CA GLY A 10 3.97 -16.07 -22.19
C GLY A 10 4.40 -15.04 -21.13
N VAL A 11 3.59 -14.01 -20.97
CA VAL A 11 3.78 -12.90 -20.00
C VAL A 11 4.18 -13.42 -18.60
N LYS A 12 3.67 -14.59 -18.20
CA LYS A 12 4.04 -15.28 -16.94
C LYS A 12 5.54 -15.67 -16.86
N ALA A 13 6.14 -16.08 -17.97
CA ALA A 13 7.56 -16.47 -17.98
C ALA A 13 8.49 -15.23 -17.97
N ILE A 14 8.03 -14.13 -18.53
CA ILE A 14 8.74 -12.83 -18.44
C ILE A 14 8.64 -12.30 -17.01
N PHE A 15 7.46 -12.33 -16.40
CA PHE A 15 7.26 -11.96 -15.00
C PHE A 15 8.10 -12.77 -14.01
N ALA A 16 8.14 -14.12 -14.17
CA ALA A 16 8.98 -14.96 -13.32
C ALA A 16 10.48 -14.65 -13.45
N ARG A 17 10.93 -14.21 -14.62
CA ARG A 17 12.33 -13.80 -14.84
C ARG A 17 12.64 -12.41 -14.29
N ILE A 18 11.70 -11.49 -14.37
CA ILE A 18 11.79 -10.15 -13.77
C ILE A 18 11.83 -10.28 -12.24
N LEU A 19 10.94 -11.11 -11.68
CA LEU A 19 10.92 -11.39 -10.24
C LEU A 19 12.25 -11.96 -9.76
N ALA A 20 12.83 -12.93 -10.48
CA ALA A 20 14.12 -13.53 -10.13
C ALA A 20 15.29 -12.52 -10.14
N VAL A 21 15.23 -11.51 -11.00
CA VAL A 21 16.27 -10.46 -11.05
C VAL A 21 16.10 -9.44 -9.92
N ILE A 22 14.87 -9.07 -9.60
CA ILE A 22 14.55 -8.18 -8.48
C ILE A 22 14.89 -8.83 -7.13
N LEU A 23 14.60 -10.13 -6.99
CA LEU A 23 14.95 -10.96 -5.82
C LEU A 23 16.42 -10.89 -5.45
N VAL A 24 17.26 -10.93 -6.45
CA VAL A 24 18.71 -10.99 -6.25
C VAL A 24 19.29 -9.63 -5.84
N THR A 25 18.65 -8.54 -6.26
CA THR A 25 19.10 -7.19 -5.88
C THR A 25 18.62 -6.74 -4.51
N ALA A 26 17.47 -7.27 -4.04
CA ALA A 26 16.85 -6.83 -2.78
C ALA A 26 17.37 -7.57 -1.52
N ILE A 27 17.75 -8.85 -1.64
CA ILE A 27 18.06 -9.68 -0.46
C ILE A 27 19.53 -9.71 -0.08
N GLY A 28 20.42 -9.36 -0.99
CA GLY A 28 21.82 -9.60 -0.72
C GLY A 28 22.72 -8.43 -0.99
N GLY A 29 23.04 -7.69 0.02
CA GLY A 29 24.23 -6.87 -0.05
C GLY A 29 25.44 -7.72 -0.52
N VAL A 30 26.08 -7.28 -1.57
CA VAL A 30 27.43 -7.65 -2.09
C VAL A 30 27.74 -9.15 -2.27
N ALA A 31 27.49 -10.03 -1.31
CA ALA A 31 27.88 -11.46 -1.41
C ALA A 31 27.04 -12.27 -2.43
N SER A 32 25.73 -12.02 -2.51
CA SER A 32 24.83 -12.69 -3.47
C SER A 32 25.05 -12.19 -4.89
N PHE A 33 25.47 -10.94 -5.06
CA PHE A 33 25.76 -10.36 -6.35
C PHE A 33 26.92 -11.06 -7.07
N PHE A 34 27.97 -11.46 -6.35
CA PHE A 34 29.12 -12.16 -6.94
C PHE A 34 28.79 -13.61 -7.32
N GLY A 35 28.03 -14.35 -6.51
CA GLY A 35 27.63 -15.72 -6.80
C GLY A 35 26.69 -15.84 -8.00
N PHE A 36 25.75 -14.92 -8.13
CA PHE A 36 24.80 -14.88 -9.24
C PHE A 36 25.45 -14.38 -10.54
N LYS A 37 26.38 -13.43 -10.46
CA LYS A 37 27.16 -12.96 -11.60
C LYS A 37 27.96 -14.08 -12.25
N THR A 38 28.52 -14.99 -11.45
CA THR A 38 29.29 -16.13 -11.97
C THR A 38 28.37 -17.16 -12.65
N TYR A 39 27.22 -17.48 -12.08
CA TYR A 39 26.29 -18.45 -12.63
C TYR A 39 25.65 -18.01 -13.97
N PHE A 40 25.33 -16.73 -14.13
CA PHE A 40 24.72 -16.20 -15.36
C PHE A 40 25.71 -15.69 -16.39
N SER A 41 26.97 -15.37 -16.01
CA SER A 41 27.98 -14.87 -16.96
C SER A 41 28.32 -15.90 -18.03
N ASP A 42 28.24 -17.17 -17.71
CA ASP A 42 28.62 -18.26 -18.63
C ASP A 42 27.50 -18.66 -19.62
N LYS A 43 26.26 -18.31 -19.35
CA LYS A 43 25.09 -18.76 -20.17
C LYS A 43 24.49 -17.73 -21.13
N LEU A 44 24.80 -16.46 -21.00
CA LEU A 44 24.26 -15.41 -21.86
C LEU A 44 25.38 -14.58 -22.48
N LYS A 45 25.44 -14.51 -23.81
CA LYS A 45 26.35 -13.62 -24.53
C LYS A 45 26.19 -12.19 -24.03
N LYS A 46 27.30 -11.50 -23.81
CA LYS A 46 27.39 -10.19 -23.13
C LYS A 46 26.41 -9.12 -23.65
N ASP A 47 26.18 -9.13 -24.95
CA ASP A 47 25.30 -8.16 -25.63
C ASP A 47 23.81 -8.39 -25.36
N LYS A 48 23.35 -9.65 -25.32
CA LYS A 48 21.96 -9.97 -24.97
C LYS A 48 21.60 -9.66 -23.51
N LYS A 49 22.57 -9.76 -22.61
CA LYS A 49 22.37 -9.38 -21.20
C LYS A 49 22.14 -7.89 -21.01
N ALA A 50 22.95 -7.08 -21.68
CA ALA A 50 22.85 -5.62 -21.62
C ALA A 50 21.50 -5.14 -22.19
N GLU A 51 21.08 -5.75 -23.31
CA GLU A 51 19.80 -5.41 -23.95
C GLU A 51 18.59 -5.83 -23.12
N ILE A 52 18.59 -7.05 -22.56
CA ILE A 52 17.54 -7.52 -21.65
C ILE A 52 17.48 -6.67 -20.37
N ALA A 53 18.64 -6.35 -19.78
CA ALA A 53 18.70 -5.50 -18.61
C ALA A 53 18.18 -4.08 -18.89
N LYS A 54 18.47 -3.55 -20.10
CA LYS A 54 17.95 -2.24 -20.53
C LYS A 54 16.44 -2.27 -20.75
N GLN A 55 15.90 -3.30 -21.43
CA GLN A 55 14.47 -3.47 -21.62
C GLN A 55 13.73 -3.65 -20.29
N LEU A 56 14.24 -4.47 -19.37
CA LEU A 56 13.68 -4.66 -18.04
C LEU A 56 13.69 -3.36 -17.22
N LYS A 57 14.74 -2.55 -17.37
CA LYS A 57 14.85 -1.25 -16.71
C LYS A 57 13.88 -0.22 -17.29
N GLU A 58 13.64 -0.26 -18.60
CA GLU A 58 12.67 0.61 -19.28
C GLU A 58 11.23 0.20 -18.95
N GLU A 59 10.89 -1.10 -19.01
CA GLU A 59 9.58 -1.62 -18.61
C GLU A 59 9.27 -1.36 -17.12
N SER A 60 10.29 -1.48 -16.25
CA SER A 60 10.11 -1.18 -14.83
C SER A 60 9.88 0.31 -14.55
N LYS A 61 10.39 1.20 -15.40
CA LYS A 61 10.16 2.65 -15.26
C LYS A 61 8.72 3.06 -15.59
N GLU A 62 8.06 2.36 -16.50
CA GLU A 62 6.67 2.68 -16.90
C GLU A 62 5.62 1.98 -15.99
N ARG A 63 6.06 1.16 -15.08
CA ARG A 63 5.16 0.41 -14.20
C ARG A 63 4.47 1.33 -13.20
N VAL A 64 3.15 1.15 -13.10
CA VAL A 64 2.32 1.72 -12.04
C VAL A 64 1.94 0.60 -11.08
N ASP A 65 2.31 0.74 -9.82
CA ASP A 65 1.95 -0.19 -8.76
C ASP A 65 0.80 0.37 -7.93
N VAL A 66 -0.30 -0.38 -7.85
CA VAL A 66 -1.50 0.01 -7.09
C VAL A 66 -1.65 -0.92 -5.90
N GLY A 67 -1.56 -0.37 -4.71
CA GLY A 67 -1.79 -1.07 -3.44
C GLY A 67 -3.04 -0.58 -2.73
N MET A 68 -3.70 -1.45 -1.98
CA MET A 68 -4.82 -1.10 -1.10
C MET A 68 -4.41 -1.32 0.35
N ILE A 69 -4.42 -0.26 1.14
CA ILE A 69 -4.13 -0.28 2.57
C ILE A 69 -5.45 -0.14 3.33
N GLN A 70 -5.72 -1.04 4.27
CA GLN A 70 -6.89 -0.97 5.14
C GLN A 70 -6.46 -1.03 6.61
N THR A 71 -6.94 -0.05 7.39
CA THR A 71 -6.84 -0.03 8.84
C THR A 71 -8.13 0.53 9.44
N GLY A 72 -8.64 -0.06 10.52
CA GLY A 72 -9.93 0.34 11.09
C GLY A 72 -11.03 0.37 10.02
N ASN A 73 -11.72 1.49 9.92
CA ASN A 73 -12.77 1.75 8.91
C ASN A 73 -12.25 2.50 7.68
N SER A 74 -10.94 2.66 7.53
CA SER A 74 -10.32 3.41 6.45
C SER A 74 -9.72 2.50 5.38
N ILE A 75 -9.88 2.89 4.11
CA ILE A 75 -9.19 2.34 2.95
C ILE A 75 -8.46 3.48 2.25
N VAL A 76 -7.19 3.26 1.97
CA VAL A 76 -6.37 4.15 1.14
C VAL A 76 -5.83 3.37 -0.05
N ILE A 77 -6.01 3.89 -1.25
CA ILE A 77 -5.35 3.37 -2.45
C ILE A 77 -4.03 4.11 -2.61
N ARG A 78 -2.95 3.34 -2.61
CA ARG A 78 -1.60 3.85 -2.87
C ARG A 78 -1.26 3.56 -4.33
N ILE A 79 -0.92 4.59 -5.08
CA ILE A 79 -0.50 4.52 -6.48
C ILE A 79 0.94 4.99 -6.56
N TYR A 80 1.83 4.15 -7.07
CA TYR A 80 3.23 4.49 -7.25
C TYR A 80 3.61 4.45 -8.74
N HIS A 81 4.10 5.58 -9.24
CA HIS A 81 4.62 5.75 -10.59
C HIS A 81 6.14 5.61 -10.61
N ASN A 82 6.64 4.47 -11.08
CA ASN A 82 8.08 4.22 -11.15
C ASN A 82 8.86 5.25 -11.96
N LYS A 83 8.28 5.75 -13.06
CA LYS A 83 8.93 6.69 -13.97
C LYS A 83 9.22 8.03 -13.31
N ASN A 84 8.25 8.54 -12.58
CA ASN A 84 8.32 9.86 -11.94
C ASN A 84 8.82 9.77 -10.50
N GLN A 85 8.92 8.56 -9.95
CA GLN A 85 9.16 8.32 -8.52
C GLN A 85 8.14 9.05 -7.64
N GLU A 86 6.89 9.06 -8.09
CA GLU A 86 5.79 9.77 -7.47
C GLU A 86 4.86 8.77 -6.78
N MET A 87 4.40 9.13 -5.59
CA MET A 87 3.43 8.35 -4.84
C MET A 87 2.17 9.18 -4.57
N ILE A 88 1.02 8.60 -4.91
CA ILE A 88 -0.29 9.23 -4.72
C ILE A 88 -1.07 8.37 -3.73
N PHE A 89 -1.67 9.00 -2.74
CA PHE A 89 -2.60 8.39 -1.81
C PHE A 89 -4.01 8.86 -2.09
N VAL A 90 -4.92 7.92 -2.30
CA VAL A 90 -6.35 8.17 -2.56
C VAL A 90 -7.18 7.53 -1.45
N PRO A 91 -7.53 8.27 -0.40
CA PRO A 91 -8.42 7.79 0.65
C PRO A 91 -9.83 7.59 0.11
N LEU A 92 -10.47 6.48 0.47
CA LEU A 92 -11.88 6.26 0.17
C LEU A 92 -12.73 6.75 1.34
N ARG A 93 -13.75 7.54 1.03
CA ARG A 93 -14.71 7.99 2.04
C ARG A 93 -15.43 6.78 2.67
N GLN A 94 -15.58 6.79 3.98
CA GLN A 94 -16.21 5.68 4.71
C GLN A 94 -17.68 5.46 4.32
N ASP A 95 -18.39 6.51 3.93
CA ASP A 95 -19.78 6.51 3.48
C ASP A 95 -19.93 6.28 1.95
N MET A 96 -18.84 6.17 1.20
CA MET A 96 -18.87 5.87 -0.22
C MET A 96 -19.48 4.49 -0.47
N ASN A 97 -20.44 4.40 -1.38
CA ASN A 97 -21.06 3.14 -1.77
C ASN A 97 -20.18 2.33 -2.70
N LEU A 98 -19.91 1.08 -2.35
CA LEU A 98 -19.21 0.12 -3.19
C LEU A 98 -20.16 -0.75 -3.99
N THR A 99 -19.78 -1.06 -5.22
CA THR A 99 -20.47 -2.02 -6.08
C THR A 99 -20.09 -3.44 -5.69
N LEU A 100 -21.05 -4.23 -5.23
CA LEU A 100 -20.76 -5.55 -4.68
C LEU A 100 -20.63 -6.63 -5.77
N THR A 101 -19.63 -7.51 -5.62
CA THR A 101 -19.62 -8.80 -6.30
C THR A 101 -20.65 -9.75 -5.66
N LYS A 102 -20.98 -10.87 -6.32
CA LYS A 102 -21.90 -11.86 -5.72
C LYS A 102 -21.47 -12.31 -4.32
N LYS A 103 -20.17 -12.61 -4.14
CA LYS A 103 -19.63 -13.00 -2.82
C LYS A 103 -19.62 -11.85 -1.82
N GLY A 104 -19.28 -10.64 -2.27
CA GLY A 104 -19.33 -9.44 -1.43
C GLY A 104 -20.75 -9.14 -0.95
N LYS A 105 -21.74 -9.23 -1.83
CA LYS A 105 -23.15 -9.08 -1.50
C LYS A 105 -23.58 -10.08 -0.41
N GLN A 106 -23.28 -11.36 -0.59
CA GLN A 106 -23.57 -12.40 0.40
C GLN A 106 -22.94 -12.08 1.78
N ALA A 107 -21.70 -11.67 1.81
CA ALA A 107 -20.99 -11.33 3.06
C ALA A 107 -21.66 -10.12 3.76
N VAL A 108 -22.03 -9.10 3.00
CA VAL A 108 -22.69 -7.89 3.55
C VAL A 108 -24.09 -8.23 4.06
N GLU A 109 -24.89 -8.96 3.28
CA GLU A 109 -26.24 -9.37 3.69
C GLU A 109 -26.23 -10.23 4.95
N GLN A 110 -25.26 -11.15 5.07
CA GLN A 110 -25.07 -11.94 6.30
C GLN A 110 -24.71 -11.07 7.51
N THR A 111 -23.94 -9.99 7.29
CA THR A 111 -23.50 -9.12 8.38
C THR A 111 -24.55 -8.11 8.81
N LEU A 112 -25.31 -7.55 7.86
CA LEU A 112 -26.32 -6.53 8.11
C LEU A 112 -27.72 -7.12 8.37
N GLY A 113 -27.95 -8.39 8.02
CA GLY A 113 -29.25 -9.05 8.16
C GLY A 113 -30.32 -8.59 7.16
N THR A 114 -29.94 -7.82 6.15
CA THR A 114 -30.88 -7.26 5.14
C THR A 114 -30.31 -7.42 3.74
N SER A 115 -31.23 -7.52 2.75
CA SER A 115 -30.79 -7.56 1.34
C SER A 115 -30.33 -6.18 0.88
N VAL A 116 -29.17 -6.13 0.24
CA VAL A 116 -28.54 -4.87 -0.22
C VAL A 116 -28.08 -4.98 -1.68
N SER A 117 -28.17 -3.89 -2.42
CA SER A 117 -27.58 -3.77 -3.77
C SER A 117 -26.22 -3.09 -3.73
N LYS A 118 -26.01 -2.21 -2.78
CA LYS A 118 -24.78 -1.45 -2.50
C LYS A 118 -24.55 -1.43 -0.99
N ALA A 119 -23.34 -1.21 -0.57
CA ALA A 119 -22.98 -1.02 0.82
C ALA A 119 -21.85 0.01 0.94
N THR A 120 -21.79 0.70 2.07
CA THR A 120 -20.73 1.68 2.31
C THR A 120 -19.36 1.00 2.47
N VAL A 121 -18.29 1.75 2.31
CA VAL A 121 -16.91 1.27 2.59
C VAL A 121 -16.84 0.66 3.99
N ALA A 122 -17.40 1.33 5.00
CA ALA A 122 -17.44 0.85 6.38
C ALA A 122 -18.19 -0.50 6.52
N ASP A 123 -19.34 -0.65 5.89
CA ASP A 123 -20.13 -1.90 5.91
C ASP A 123 -19.35 -3.05 5.24
N VAL A 124 -18.72 -2.78 4.11
CA VAL A 124 -17.94 -3.79 3.38
C VAL A 124 -16.70 -4.21 4.17
N ILE A 125 -16.00 -3.28 4.82
CA ILE A 125 -14.89 -3.62 5.72
C ILE A 125 -15.38 -4.54 6.84
N LYS A 126 -16.48 -4.18 7.49
CA LYS A 126 -17.11 -4.98 8.56
C LYS A 126 -17.50 -6.37 8.08
N ALA A 127 -18.10 -6.48 6.91
CA ALA A 127 -18.57 -7.74 6.33
C ALA A 127 -17.45 -8.64 5.83
N THR A 128 -16.42 -8.07 5.22
CA THR A 128 -15.27 -8.84 4.73
C THR A 128 -14.27 -9.18 5.82
N ARG A 129 -14.32 -8.45 6.94
CA ARG A 129 -13.45 -8.61 8.11
C ARG A 129 -11.97 -8.74 7.68
N LYS A 130 -11.36 -9.92 7.92
CA LYS A 130 -9.93 -10.17 7.61
C LYS A 130 -9.70 -10.77 6.21
N ASN A 131 -10.70 -10.71 5.31
CA ASN A 131 -10.57 -11.21 3.95
C ASN A 131 -10.20 -10.08 2.97
N GLY A 132 -8.92 -9.71 2.92
CA GLY A 132 -8.42 -8.64 2.07
C GLY A 132 -8.67 -8.88 0.58
N LYS A 133 -8.61 -10.13 0.11
CA LYS A 133 -8.92 -10.46 -1.28
C LYS A 133 -10.36 -10.14 -1.65
N LEU A 134 -11.31 -10.46 -0.76
CA LEU A 134 -12.72 -10.15 -0.99
C LEU A 134 -12.97 -8.65 -0.94
N LEU A 135 -12.36 -7.93 0.02
CA LEU A 135 -12.42 -6.47 0.12
C LEU A 135 -11.89 -5.81 -1.16
N ARG A 136 -10.67 -6.18 -1.60
CA ARG A 136 -10.05 -5.69 -2.82
C ARG A 136 -10.97 -5.83 -4.04
N GLN A 137 -11.62 -6.98 -4.21
CA GLN A 137 -12.53 -7.22 -5.33
C GLN A 137 -13.71 -6.24 -5.38
N GLN A 138 -14.23 -5.78 -4.23
CA GLN A 138 -15.30 -4.78 -4.21
C GLN A 138 -14.77 -3.41 -4.63
N VAL A 139 -13.58 -3.05 -4.16
CA VAL A 139 -12.91 -1.78 -4.50
C VAL A 139 -12.56 -1.74 -5.98
N GLU A 140 -11.90 -2.78 -6.51
CA GLU A 140 -11.58 -2.93 -7.94
C GLU A 140 -12.82 -2.79 -8.82
N LYS A 141 -13.90 -3.47 -8.46
CA LYS A 141 -15.17 -3.42 -9.20
C LYS A 141 -15.79 -2.03 -9.18
N THR A 142 -15.66 -1.31 -8.07
CA THR A 142 -16.23 0.03 -7.93
C THR A 142 -15.44 1.08 -8.69
N LEU A 143 -14.12 1.03 -8.57
CA LEU A 143 -13.22 2.04 -9.16
C LEU A 143 -12.87 1.74 -10.62
N GLY A 144 -13.11 0.51 -11.11
CA GLY A 144 -12.72 0.09 -12.46
C GLY A 144 -11.21 -0.03 -12.64
N ILE A 145 -10.45 -0.25 -11.57
CA ILE A 145 -8.99 -0.38 -11.58
C ILE A 145 -8.57 -1.76 -11.15
N SER A 146 -7.34 -2.16 -11.49
CA SER A 146 -6.70 -3.37 -10.94
C SER A 146 -5.80 -2.97 -9.78
N ILE A 147 -5.91 -3.69 -8.66
CA ILE A 147 -5.09 -3.50 -7.46
C ILE A 147 -4.11 -4.67 -7.35
N ASN A 148 -2.81 -4.38 -7.32
CA ASN A 148 -1.76 -5.40 -7.31
C ASN A 148 -1.72 -6.18 -6.00
N SER A 149 -1.83 -5.46 -4.86
CA SER A 149 -1.76 -6.05 -3.53
C SER A 149 -2.71 -5.39 -2.55
N TYR A 150 -3.05 -6.09 -1.48
CA TYR A 150 -3.72 -5.49 -0.32
C TYR A 150 -2.86 -5.62 0.93
N GLU A 151 -3.06 -4.70 1.86
CA GLU A 151 -2.39 -4.61 3.14
C GLU A 151 -3.44 -4.36 4.22
N LEU A 152 -3.65 -5.33 5.13
CA LEU A 152 -4.57 -5.19 6.26
C LEU A 152 -3.77 -5.03 7.54
N ILE A 153 -4.00 -3.96 8.27
CA ILE A 153 -3.26 -3.63 9.48
C ILE A 153 -4.25 -3.54 10.66
N SER A 154 -4.02 -4.33 11.69
CA SER A 154 -4.84 -4.27 12.90
C SER A 154 -4.49 -3.04 13.74
N HIS A 155 -5.46 -2.51 14.51
CA HIS A 155 -5.31 -1.32 15.37
C HIS A 155 -3.98 -1.31 16.14
N LYS A 156 -3.75 -2.30 16.99
CA LYS A 156 -2.52 -2.36 17.83
C LYS A 156 -1.22 -2.33 17.01
N LYS A 157 -1.20 -3.03 15.88
CA LYS A 157 -0.03 -3.06 14.99
C LYS A 157 0.15 -1.74 14.26
N PHE A 158 -0.95 -1.13 13.80
CA PHE A 158 -0.92 0.18 13.16
C PHE A 158 -0.38 1.27 14.10
N VAL A 159 -0.92 1.37 15.32
CA VAL A 159 -0.44 2.34 16.31
C VAL A 159 1.07 2.18 16.58
N LYS A 160 1.53 0.92 16.73
CA LYS A 160 2.96 0.66 16.91
C LYS A 160 3.80 1.14 15.72
N LEU A 161 3.36 0.87 14.49
CA LEU A 161 4.07 1.30 13.28
C LEU A 161 4.12 2.81 13.16
N MET A 162 3.00 3.50 13.41
CA MET A 162 2.95 4.96 13.33
C MET A 162 3.85 5.62 14.39
N ASN A 163 3.91 5.09 15.60
CA ASN A 163 4.86 5.55 16.61
C ASN A 163 6.33 5.32 16.21
N GLN A 164 6.62 4.35 15.35
CA GLN A 164 7.96 4.09 14.82
C GLN A 164 8.27 4.93 13.56
N ALA A 165 7.25 5.40 12.86
CA ALA A 165 7.45 6.22 11.65
C ALA A 165 8.19 7.52 11.96
N GLY A 166 7.96 8.13 13.11
CA GLY A 166 8.60 9.36 13.54
C GLY A 166 7.59 10.44 13.92
N ASP A 167 7.99 11.67 13.84
CA ASP A 167 7.16 12.83 14.16
C ASP A 167 6.26 13.18 12.97
N VAL A 168 5.02 12.70 13.03
CA VAL A 168 4.01 12.95 12.00
C VAL A 168 3.30 14.25 12.32
N LYS A 169 3.52 15.27 11.52
CA LYS A 169 2.97 16.62 11.71
C LYS A 169 1.88 16.92 10.69
N ILE A 170 0.75 17.41 11.17
CA ILE A 170 -0.41 17.79 10.36
C ILE A 170 -0.85 19.19 10.75
N GLU A 171 -1.20 20.00 9.76
CA GLU A 171 -1.78 21.31 9.97
C GLU A 171 -3.31 21.23 9.95
N PHE A 172 -3.97 21.79 10.95
CA PHE A 172 -5.42 21.87 11.03
C PHE A 172 -5.87 23.32 10.89
N ASP A 173 -6.85 23.57 10.01
CA ASP A 173 -7.43 24.90 9.81
C ASP A 173 -8.11 25.42 11.09
N GLU A 174 -8.72 24.52 11.86
CA GLU A 174 -9.48 24.84 13.06
C GLU A 174 -9.13 23.88 14.20
N ALA A 175 -9.26 24.38 15.44
CA ALA A 175 -9.12 23.51 16.61
C ALA A 175 -10.24 22.48 16.64
N MET A 176 -9.90 21.24 17.01
CA MET A 176 -10.86 20.16 17.15
C MET A 176 -10.64 19.36 18.43
N ALA A 177 -11.72 18.74 18.92
CA ALA A 177 -11.66 17.86 20.06
C ALA A 177 -12.47 16.60 19.79
N TYR A 178 -11.94 15.46 20.24
CA TYR A 178 -12.59 14.15 20.06
C TYR A 178 -12.17 13.18 21.17
N THR A 179 -12.87 12.08 21.25
CA THR A 179 -12.46 10.94 22.09
C THR A 179 -11.69 9.96 21.21
N ASP A 180 -10.48 9.60 21.59
CA ASP A 180 -9.65 8.69 20.82
C ASP A 180 -10.06 7.22 20.99
N SER A 181 -9.42 6.33 20.22
CA SER A 181 -9.68 4.88 20.26
C SER A 181 -9.31 4.20 21.59
N THR A 182 -8.83 4.95 22.58
CA THR A 182 -8.53 4.52 23.95
C THR A 182 -9.42 5.21 25.00
N ASP A 183 -10.54 5.81 24.56
CA ASP A 183 -11.50 6.55 25.38
C ASP A 183 -10.91 7.80 26.07
N LYS A 184 -9.84 8.36 25.54
CA LYS A 184 -9.24 9.60 26.04
C LYS A 184 -9.74 10.80 25.25
N TYR A 185 -10.06 11.86 25.95
CA TYR A 185 -10.36 13.17 25.35
C TYR A 185 -9.08 13.81 24.84
N VAL A 186 -9.06 14.14 23.55
CA VAL A 186 -7.92 14.74 22.84
C VAL A 186 -8.35 16.07 22.25
N THR A 187 -7.51 17.08 22.39
CA THR A 187 -7.68 18.39 21.75
C THR A 187 -6.50 18.64 20.82
N LEU A 188 -6.79 19.01 19.57
CA LEU A 188 -5.83 19.49 18.58
C LEU A 188 -6.09 20.97 18.36
N SER A 189 -5.03 21.77 18.32
CA SER A 189 -5.11 23.20 18.05
C SER A 189 -5.23 23.48 16.55
N ALA A 190 -5.71 24.65 16.17
CA ALA A 190 -5.47 25.16 14.83
C ALA A 190 -3.96 25.32 14.60
N GLY A 191 -3.50 25.11 13.37
CA GLY A 191 -2.08 25.07 13.01
C GLY A 191 -1.46 23.68 13.15
N GLU A 192 -0.11 23.62 13.19
CA GLU A 192 0.66 22.37 13.21
C GLU A 192 0.48 21.61 14.53
N ASN A 193 0.18 20.32 14.42
CA ASN A 193 0.10 19.39 15.53
C ASN A 193 0.95 18.14 15.24
N SER A 194 1.70 17.68 16.24
CA SER A 194 2.42 16.41 16.18
C SER A 194 1.51 15.28 16.65
N LEU A 195 1.32 14.25 15.80
CA LEU A 195 0.39 13.16 16.02
C LEU A 195 1.12 11.88 16.38
N ASN A 196 0.72 11.24 17.46
CA ASN A 196 1.12 9.86 17.77
C ASN A 196 0.25 8.83 17.03
N GLY A 197 0.65 7.56 17.06
CA GLY A 197 -0.06 6.49 16.35
C GLY A 197 -1.51 6.31 16.79
N THR A 198 -1.87 6.60 18.05
CA THR A 198 -3.26 6.52 18.52
C THR A 198 -4.10 7.63 17.93
N ALA A 199 -3.59 8.87 17.93
CA ALA A 199 -4.26 10.01 17.31
C ALA A 199 -4.46 9.79 15.80
N ILE A 200 -3.41 9.34 15.11
CA ILE A 200 -3.50 9.00 13.68
C ILE A 200 -4.58 7.93 13.45
N TYR A 201 -4.56 6.83 14.21
CA TYR A 201 -5.55 5.77 14.05
C TYR A 201 -6.98 6.27 14.26
N SER A 202 -7.22 7.09 15.29
CA SER A 202 -8.54 7.63 15.58
C SER A 202 -9.04 8.54 14.45
N LEU A 203 -8.21 9.46 13.97
CA LEU A 203 -8.56 10.35 12.85
C LEU A 203 -8.91 9.57 11.56
N LEU A 204 -8.22 8.46 11.30
CA LEU A 204 -8.50 7.63 10.13
C LEU A 204 -9.74 6.75 10.30
N SER A 205 -10.00 6.24 11.50
CA SER A 205 -10.89 5.09 11.71
C SER A 205 -12.22 5.42 12.35
N GLU A 206 -12.25 6.43 13.25
CA GLU A 206 -13.48 6.76 13.99
C GLU A 206 -14.42 7.58 13.11
N SER A 207 -15.66 7.09 12.98
CA SER A 207 -16.63 7.65 12.05
C SER A 207 -17.25 8.97 12.53
N ASP A 208 -17.21 9.25 13.80
CA ASP A 208 -17.88 10.36 14.48
C ASP A 208 -16.98 11.58 14.75
N ILE A 209 -15.68 11.44 14.56
CA ILE A 209 -14.74 12.57 14.68
C ILE A 209 -15.03 13.65 13.63
N PHE A 210 -15.34 13.23 12.40
CA PHE A 210 -15.65 14.14 11.30
C PHE A 210 -17.10 13.98 10.84
N THR A 211 -17.87 15.05 10.94
CA THR A 211 -19.23 15.11 10.33
C THR A 211 -19.11 15.10 8.80
N ASP A 212 -18.16 15.88 8.26
CA ASP A 212 -17.86 15.88 6.82
C ASP A 212 -16.87 14.76 6.47
N LYS A 213 -17.35 13.78 5.68
CA LYS A 213 -16.52 12.66 5.22
C LYS A 213 -15.51 13.04 4.13
N ASN A 214 -15.68 14.19 3.46
CA ASN A 214 -14.65 14.70 2.57
C ASN A 214 -13.47 15.23 3.39
N LYS A 215 -13.74 15.98 4.46
CA LYS A 215 -12.68 16.46 5.36
C LYS A 215 -11.92 15.30 6.01
N GLN A 216 -12.63 14.23 6.42
CA GLN A 216 -11.98 13.02 6.91
C GLN A 216 -11.06 12.38 5.86
N ALA A 217 -11.51 12.28 4.61
CA ALA A 217 -10.69 11.73 3.53
C ALA A 217 -9.47 12.63 3.24
N GLU A 218 -9.64 13.96 3.22
CA GLU A 218 -8.57 14.93 3.06
C GLU A 218 -7.49 14.76 4.13
N ILE A 219 -7.85 14.82 5.41
CA ILE A 219 -6.93 14.61 6.54
C ILE A 219 -6.27 13.23 6.48
N THR A 220 -6.98 12.19 6.04
CA THR A 220 -6.39 10.87 5.82
C THR A 220 -5.29 10.92 4.76
N GLY A 221 -5.50 11.65 3.66
CA GLY A 221 -4.49 11.85 2.61
C GLY A 221 -3.26 12.59 3.13
N GLU A 222 -3.45 13.69 3.84
CA GLU A 222 -2.38 14.47 4.47
C GLU A 222 -1.56 13.64 5.47
N ILE A 223 -2.23 12.83 6.30
CA ILE A 223 -1.54 11.91 7.20
C ILE A 223 -0.68 10.91 6.42
N CYS A 224 -1.17 10.35 5.31
CA CYS A 224 -0.38 9.42 4.49
C CYS A 224 0.88 10.10 3.92
N VAL A 225 0.76 11.34 3.46
CA VAL A 225 1.90 12.12 2.96
C VAL A 225 2.88 12.43 4.10
N ALA A 226 2.39 12.90 5.25
CA ALA A 226 3.23 13.22 6.40
C ALA A 226 3.97 11.98 6.95
N VAL A 227 3.33 10.81 6.96
CA VAL A 227 4.00 9.53 7.31
C VAL A 227 5.08 9.18 6.30
N ALA A 228 4.82 9.35 5.01
CA ALA A 228 5.82 9.09 3.96
C ALA A 228 7.02 10.04 4.12
N SER A 229 6.78 11.32 4.38
CA SER A 229 7.83 12.32 4.65
C SER A 229 8.65 11.95 5.89
N ALA A 230 8.01 11.64 7.02
CA ALA A 230 8.70 11.21 8.25
C ALA A 230 9.56 9.94 8.04
N LEU A 231 9.14 9.04 7.14
CA LEU A 231 9.93 7.88 6.77
C LEU A 231 11.13 8.22 5.88
N ASN A 232 11.03 9.25 5.04
CA ASN A 232 12.13 9.73 4.20
C ASN A 232 13.26 10.37 5.03
N ASP A 233 12.93 10.96 6.17
CA ASP A 233 13.90 11.58 7.07
C ASP A 233 14.73 10.57 7.86
N LYS A 234 14.34 9.29 7.85
CA LYS A 234 15.07 8.22 8.54
C LYS A 234 16.37 7.86 7.86
N THR A 235 17.35 7.46 8.65
CA THR A 235 18.54 6.80 8.12
C THR A 235 18.14 5.48 7.44
N LEU A 236 18.96 5.01 6.51
CA LEU A 236 18.71 3.74 5.81
C LEU A 236 18.57 2.54 6.77
N SER A 237 19.29 2.57 7.91
CA SER A 237 19.20 1.51 8.93
C SER A 237 17.85 1.53 9.63
N GLU A 238 17.39 2.69 10.09
CA GLU A 238 16.09 2.87 10.76
C GLU A 238 14.94 2.56 9.80
N TYR A 239 15.09 2.95 8.53
CA TYR A 239 14.10 2.65 7.52
C TYR A 239 13.98 1.13 7.27
N ARG A 240 15.09 0.41 7.19
CA ARG A 240 15.08 -1.06 7.04
C ARG A 240 14.44 -1.77 8.24
N GLU A 241 14.71 -1.29 9.44
CA GLU A 241 14.04 -1.81 10.65
C GLU A 241 12.54 -1.54 10.60
N TYR A 242 12.13 -0.34 10.22
CA TYR A 242 10.72 -0.01 10.01
C TYR A 242 10.08 -0.92 8.96
N ALA A 243 10.74 -1.12 7.82
CA ALA A 243 10.25 -1.98 6.73
C ALA A 243 10.04 -3.43 7.19
N GLN A 244 10.95 -3.99 7.98
CA GLN A 244 10.79 -5.32 8.55
C GLN A 244 9.60 -5.37 9.51
N ASN A 245 9.49 -4.41 10.43
CA ASN A 245 8.37 -4.31 11.36
C ASN A 245 7.03 -4.11 10.65
N TYR A 246 7.02 -3.36 9.55
CA TYR A 246 5.84 -3.16 8.70
C TYR A 246 5.40 -4.49 8.09
N PHE A 247 6.31 -5.23 7.46
CA PHE A 247 5.99 -6.52 6.85
C PHE A 247 5.44 -7.53 7.87
N ASP A 248 6.02 -7.59 9.07
CA ASP A 248 5.55 -8.47 10.15
C ASP A 248 4.18 -8.03 10.73
N ALA A 249 3.84 -6.76 10.54
CA ALA A 249 2.59 -6.20 11.02
C ALA A 249 1.43 -6.41 10.06
N VAL A 250 1.65 -6.33 8.75
CA VAL A 250 0.60 -6.37 7.75
C VAL A 250 0.18 -7.81 7.42
N LYS A 251 -1.10 -7.98 7.10
CA LYS A 251 -1.58 -9.17 6.39
C LYS A 251 -1.76 -8.79 4.93
N THR A 252 -0.97 -9.38 4.05
CA THR A 252 -0.94 -9.03 2.62
C THR A 252 -0.92 -10.27 1.76
N ASP A 253 -1.23 -10.13 0.47
CA ASP A 253 -0.97 -11.12 -0.59
C ASP A 253 0.26 -10.74 -1.45
N ALA A 254 0.93 -9.63 -1.13
CA ALA A 254 2.25 -9.33 -1.68
C ALA A 254 3.30 -10.28 -1.11
N SER A 255 4.30 -10.62 -1.93
CA SER A 255 5.51 -11.27 -1.43
C SER A 255 6.33 -10.31 -0.55
N TYR A 256 7.21 -10.85 0.28
CA TYR A 256 8.15 -10.03 1.06
C TYR A 256 8.95 -9.06 0.18
N GLU A 257 9.35 -9.50 -0.98
CA GLU A 257 10.14 -8.72 -1.94
C GLU A 257 9.35 -7.58 -2.56
N GLU A 258 8.08 -7.83 -2.92
CA GLU A 258 7.20 -6.77 -3.41
C GLU A 258 6.93 -5.73 -2.33
N ALA A 259 6.73 -6.16 -1.08
CA ALA A 259 6.53 -5.27 0.05
C ALA A 259 7.80 -4.48 0.38
N ALA A 260 8.97 -5.13 0.44
CA ALA A 260 10.26 -4.49 0.67
C ALA A 260 10.58 -3.47 -0.43
N THR A 261 10.41 -3.86 -1.70
CA THR A 261 10.59 -2.95 -2.85
C THR A 261 9.65 -1.75 -2.77
N SER A 262 8.40 -1.96 -2.38
CA SER A 262 7.43 -0.87 -2.21
C SER A 262 7.87 0.12 -1.13
N LEU A 263 8.40 -0.38 -0.02
CA LEU A 263 8.91 0.45 1.06
C LEU A 263 10.20 1.17 0.70
N GLU A 264 11.15 0.51 0.01
CA GLU A 264 12.36 1.15 -0.49
C GLU A 264 12.07 2.29 -1.47
N ARG A 265 11.02 2.16 -2.28
CA ARG A 265 10.55 3.22 -3.17
C ARG A 265 10.00 4.42 -2.38
N MET A 266 9.31 4.18 -1.27
CA MET A 266 8.84 5.26 -0.39
C MET A 266 9.99 6.07 0.20
N HIS A 267 11.12 5.43 0.52
CA HIS A 267 12.31 6.11 1.03
C HIS A 267 13.08 6.92 -0.03
N GLY A 268 12.80 6.74 -1.30
CA GLY A 268 13.45 7.45 -2.40
C GLY A 268 12.63 8.59 -3.00
N ILE A 269 11.42 8.82 -2.48
CA ILE A 269 10.55 9.90 -2.97
C ILE A 269 11.14 11.23 -2.51
N LYS A 270 11.50 12.06 -3.50
CA LYS A 270 11.86 13.47 -3.25
C LYS A 270 10.61 14.30 -3.39
N ASP A 271 10.40 15.21 -2.47
CA ASP A 271 9.36 16.24 -2.53
C ASP A 271 9.49 17.09 -3.79
#